data_28f96afb1877eed7051ce9457761c2a2
#
_entry.id   28f96afb1877eed7051ce9457761c2a2
#
_cell.length_a   1.000
_cell.length_b   1.000
_cell.length_c   1.000
_cell.angle_alpha   90.00
_cell.angle_beta   90.00
_cell.angle_gamma   90.00
#
_symmetry.space_group_name_H-M   'P 1'
#
loop_
_entity.id
_entity.type
_entity.pdbx_description
1 polymer ?
#
loop_
_entity_poly.entity_id
_entity_poly.type
_entity_poly.pdbx_seq_one_letter_code
_entity_poly.pdbx_strand_id
1 'polypeptide(L)'
;MVVDDEAAVRRVLVMRLQLAGYRVICAEDGEEALSLFHQEQPDLVVLDVMLPKLDGFAVCRRLRAESCVPIIFLSALDAIAERVSGLDLGADDYLPKPFSPKELEARIATILRRVGRGSASAEPREVPSGSGVLRVGDLVVDTNRRQVTRDSERIGLTYTEFSLLELLFREPGRVVPRAEILEQLWGYPPRRAADLRVVDVYVARLRGKLEPDPRNPELILTVRGTGYASQRMAEASLAANG
;
A
#
# COMPACT_ATOMS: atom_id res chain seq x y z
N MET A 1 4.51 -3.44 14.64
CA MET A 1 3.88 -2.86 15.84
C MET A 1 2.39 -3.18 15.83
N VAL A 2 1.79 -3.50 16.98
CA VAL A 2 0.33 -3.70 17.15
C VAL A 2 -0.19 -2.66 18.14
N VAL A 3 -1.21 -1.91 17.74
CA VAL A 3 -1.83 -0.84 18.53
C VAL A 3 -3.32 -1.13 18.66
N ASP A 4 -3.76 -1.44 19.87
CA ASP A 4 -5.16 -1.79 20.20
C ASP A 4 -5.34 -1.58 21.70
N ASP A 5 -6.42 -0.99 22.17
CA ASP A 5 -6.65 -0.74 23.59
C ASP A 5 -7.06 -2.02 24.36
N GLU A 6 -7.64 -3.00 23.65
CA GLU A 6 -8.04 -4.28 24.24
C GLU A 6 -6.84 -5.20 24.51
N ALA A 7 -6.42 -5.36 25.77
CA ALA A 7 -5.32 -6.24 26.16
C ALA A 7 -5.49 -7.70 25.69
N ALA A 8 -6.74 -8.17 25.58
CA ALA A 8 -7.03 -9.53 25.10
C ALA A 8 -6.68 -9.67 23.61
N VAL A 9 -7.04 -8.69 22.78
CA VAL A 9 -6.71 -8.64 21.36
C VAL A 9 -5.20 -8.58 21.17
N ARG A 10 -4.51 -7.66 21.88
CA ARG A 10 -3.05 -7.54 21.82
C ARG A 10 -2.35 -8.86 22.13
N ARG A 11 -2.75 -9.55 23.22
CA ARG A 11 -2.15 -10.86 23.62
C ARG A 11 -2.29 -11.92 22.52
N VAL A 12 -3.49 -12.04 21.92
CA VAL A 12 -3.74 -13.01 20.87
C VAL A 12 -2.89 -12.71 19.64
N LEU A 13 -2.81 -11.43 19.23
CA LEU A 13 -2.03 -11.01 18.08
C LEU A 13 -0.53 -11.18 18.32
N VAL A 14 -0.02 -10.81 19.51
CA VAL A 14 1.39 -11.02 19.88
C VAL A 14 1.77 -12.48 19.75
N MET A 15 1.02 -13.37 20.43
CA MET A 15 1.31 -14.80 20.40
C MET A 15 1.31 -15.33 18.96
N ARG A 16 0.31 -14.96 18.17
CA ARG A 16 0.18 -15.45 16.79
C ARG A 16 1.32 -14.96 15.89
N LEU A 17 1.64 -13.67 15.96
CA LEU A 17 2.69 -13.08 15.13
C LEU A 17 4.09 -13.52 15.56
N GLN A 18 4.33 -13.72 16.85
CA GLN A 18 5.61 -14.29 17.34
C GLN A 18 5.79 -15.73 16.86
N LEU A 19 4.74 -16.56 16.88
CA LEU A 19 4.78 -17.91 16.29
C LEU A 19 5.08 -17.90 14.79
N ALA A 20 4.67 -16.84 14.09
CA ALA A 20 5.01 -16.63 12.68
C ALA A 20 6.41 -16.02 12.44
N GLY A 21 7.21 -15.83 13.52
CA GLY A 21 8.59 -15.35 13.44
C GLY A 21 8.76 -13.83 13.46
N TYR A 22 7.71 -13.06 13.74
CA TYR A 22 7.81 -11.60 13.81
C TYR A 22 8.24 -11.12 15.20
N ARG A 23 9.08 -10.08 15.26
CA ARG A 23 9.26 -9.28 16.48
C ARG A 23 8.05 -8.36 16.63
N VAL A 24 7.36 -8.42 17.75
CA VAL A 24 6.12 -7.65 17.97
C VAL A 24 6.33 -6.63 19.08
N ILE A 25 5.97 -5.39 18.79
CA ILE A 25 5.93 -4.26 19.72
C ILE A 25 4.45 -3.91 19.91
N CYS A 26 4.03 -3.59 21.13
CA CYS A 26 2.64 -3.25 21.43
C CYS A 26 2.52 -1.87 22.03
N ALA A 27 1.43 -1.19 21.67
CA ALA A 27 0.96 0.03 22.30
C ALA A 27 -0.53 -0.11 22.64
N GLU A 28 -0.97 0.55 23.71
CA GLU A 28 -2.36 0.51 24.18
C GLU A 28 -3.16 1.76 23.83
N ASP A 29 -2.48 2.81 23.37
CA ASP A 29 -3.10 4.05 22.91
C ASP A 29 -2.28 4.72 21.78
N GLY A 30 -2.85 5.77 21.18
CA GLY A 30 -2.22 6.43 20.05
C GLY A 30 -0.98 7.26 20.40
N GLU A 31 -0.86 7.76 21.63
CA GLU A 31 0.32 8.54 22.07
C GLU A 31 1.53 7.61 22.29
N GLU A 32 1.30 6.48 22.98
CA GLU A 32 2.29 5.43 23.14
C GLU A 32 2.73 4.88 21.79
N ALA A 33 1.78 4.67 20.87
CA ALA A 33 2.09 4.19 19.52
C ALA A 33 3.06 5.11 18.77
N LEU A 34 2.87 6.42 18.82
CA LEU A 34 3.77 7.40 18.19
C LEU A 34 5.16 7.38 18.87
N SER A 35 5.21 7.34 20.19
CA SER A 35 6.47 7.27 20.92
C SER A 35 7.27 6.02 20.55
N LEU A 36 6.64 4.84 20.58
CA LEU A 36 7.26 3.57 20.21
C LEU A 36 7.63 3.49 18.74
N PHE A 37 6.85 4.12 17.87
CA PHE A 37 7.18 4.20 16.45
C PHE A 37 8.55 4.87 16.21
N HIS A 38 8.81 6.00 16.85
CA HIS A 38 10.08 6.71 16.70
C HIS A 38 11.27 5.94 17.31
N GLN A 39 11.05 5.23 18.43
CA GLN A 39 12.08 4.48 19.10
C GLN A 39 12.47 3.20 18.38
N GLU A 40 11.47 2.46 17.91
CA GLU A 40 11.64 1.07 17.45
C GLU A 40 11.59 0.93 15.92
N GLN A 41 11.15 1.95 15.17
CA GLN A 41 11.08 1.99 13.72
C GLN A 41 10.49 0.70 13.10
N PRO A 42 9.22 0.35 13.42
CA PRO A 42 8.63 -0.90 12.96
C PRO A 42 8.45 -0.94 11.43
N ASP A 43 8.61 -2.12 10.84
CA ASP A 43 8.41 -2.36 9.41
C ASP A 43 6.93 -2.34 8.98
N LEU A 44 5.99 -2.46 9.94
CA LEU A 44 4.55 -2.43 9.69
C LEU A 44 3.81 -2.08 10.98
N VAL A 45 2.73 -1.33 10.85
CA VAL A 45 1.83 -0.97 11.96
C VAL A 45 0.45 -1.59 11.73
N VAL A 46 -0.03 -2.37 12.69
CA VAL A 46 -1.43 -2.78 12.82
C VAL A 46 -2.08 -1.84 13.81
N LEU A 47 -3.11 -1.13 13.43
CA LEU A 47 -3.63 0.03 14.14
C LEU A 47 -5.15 -0.04 14.29
N ASP A 48 -5.64 -0.14 15.53
CA ASP A 48 -7.07 0.04 15.78
C ASP A 48 -7.49 1.48 15.49
N VAL A 49 -8.65 1.64 14.90
CA VAL A 49 -9.25 2.95 14.66
C VAL A 49 -9.76 3.55 15.97
N MET A 50 -10.37 2.73 16.83
CA MET A 50 -11.03 3.16 18.06
C MET A 50 -10.08 3.10 19.26
N LEU A 51 -9.14 4.04 19.34
CA LEU A 51 -8.19 4.13 20.44
C LEU A 51 -8.56 5.26 21.40
N PRO A 52 -8.25 5.11 22.71
CA PRO A 52 -8.34 6.21 23.67
C PRO A 52 -7.27 7.26 23.43
N LYS A 53 -7.46 8.46 23.98
CA LYS A 53 -6.60 9.65 23.90
C LYS A 53 -6.44 10.18 22.47
N LEU A 54 -5.80 9.43 21.60
CA LEU A 54 -5.57 9.78 20.19
C LEU A 54 -6.08 8.64 19.30
N ASP A 55 -7.11 8.88 18.50
CA ASP A 55 -7.72 7.87 17.62
C ASP A 55 -6.75 7.39 16.52
N GLY A 56 -7.01 6.19 15.99
CA GLY A 56 -6.13 5.58 15.00
C GLY A 56 -6.01 6.38 13.70
N PHE A 57 -7.03 7.16 13.31
CA PHE A 57 -6.97 8.03 12.14
C PHE A 57 -5.99 9.20 12.37
N ALA A 58 -5.99 9.77 13.58
CA ALA A 58 -5.06 10.83 13.94
C ALA A 58 -3.61 10.28 14.02
N VAL A 59 -3.42 9.07 14.57
CA VAL A 59 -2.11 8.38 14.55
C VAL A 59 -1.64 8.18 13.11
N CYS A 60 -2.49 7.65 12.23
CA CYS A 60 -2.17 7.43 10.82
C CYS A 60 -1.74 8.73 10.13
N ARG A 61 -2.49 9.83 10.30
CA ARG A 61 -2.11 11.14 9.73
C ARG A 61 -0.73 11.60 10.18
N ARG A 62 -0.40 11.47 11.49
CA ARG A 62 0.91 11.86 12.01
C ARG A 62 2.02 10.99 11.42
N LEU A 63 1.83 9.67 11.38
CA LEU A 63 2.79 8.75 10.76
C LEU A 63 3.00 9.05 9.28
N ARG A 64 1.95 9.40 8.53
CA ARG A 64 2.05 9.72 7.10
C ARG A 64 2.73 11.03 6.81
N ALA A 65 2.78 11.97 7.75
CA ALA A 65 3.54 13.21 7.61
C ALA A 65 5.06 12.96 7.56
N GLU A 66 5.54 11.84 8.13
CA GLU A 66 6.97 11.55 8.29
C GLU A 66 7.41 10.19 7.73
N SER A 67 6.48 9.27 7.44
CA SER A 67 6.82 7.91 7.07
C SER A 67 5.84 7.30 6.05
N CYS A 68 6.39 6.42 5.21
CA CYS A 68 5.62 5.55 4.32
C CYS A 68 5.45 4.12 4.89
N VAL A 69 5.67 3.92 6.20
CA VAL A 69 5.51 2.60 6.84
C VAL A 69 4.15 2.00 6.51
N PRO A 70 4.03 0.73 6.14
CA PRO A 70 2.74 0.10 5.90
C PRO A 70 1.85 0.13 7.14
N ILE A 71 0.59 0.53 6.98
CA ILE A 71 -0.42 0.58 8.04
C ILE A 71 -1.62 -0.28 7.65
N ILE A 72 -1.99 -1.22 8.52
CA ILE A 72 -3.23 -1.99 8.42
C ILE A 72 -4.18 -1.49 9.51
N PHE A 73 -5.32 -0.96 9.14
CA PHE A 73 -6.36 -0.63 10.11
C PHE A 73 -7.13 -1.87 10.56
N LEU A 74 -7.37 -1.96 11.88
CA LEU A 74 -8.40 -2.80 12.47
C LEU A 74 -9.60 -1.92 12.85
N SER A 75 -10.81 -2.32 12.54
CA SER A 75 -11.97 -1.51 12.93
C SER A 75 -13.25 -2.33 13.06
N ALA A 76 -14.05 -1.99 14.06
CA ALA A 76 -15.41 -2.48 14.22
C ALA A 76 -16.41 -1.80 13.25
N LEU A 77 -15.96 -0.80 12.50
CA LEU A 77 -16.82 0.00 11.62
C LEU A 77 -17.03 -0.73 10.29
N ASP A 78 -18.24 -1.23 10.08
CA ASP A 78 -18.65 -1.99 8.88
C ASP A 78 -19.03 -1.07 7.70
N ALA A 79 -19.15 0.25 7.93
CA ALA A 79 -19.59 1.18 6.90
C ALA A 79 -18.50 1.34 5.82
N ILE A 80 -18.87 1.08 4.57
CA ILE A 80 -18.01 1.26 3.39
C ILE A 80 -17.41 2.69 3.36
N ALA A 81 -18.19 3.69 3.80
CA ALA A 81 -17.72 5.07 3.86
C ALA A 81 -16.54 5.27 4.81
N GLU A 82 -16.51 4.58 5.95
CA GLU A 82 -15.42 4.68 6.94
C GLU A 82 -14.18 3.92 6.51
N ARG A 83 -14.36 2.77 5.82
CA ARG A 83 -13.24 2.08 5.15
C ARG A 83 -12.60 2.98 4.09
N VAL A 84 -13.41 3.67 3.28
CA VAL A 84 -12.93 4.64 2.28
C VAL A 84 -12.19 5.79 2.97
N SER A 85 -12.77 6.38 4.04
CA SER A 85 -12.14 7.48 4.78
C SER A 85 -10.80 7.05 5.42
N GLY A 86 -10.72 5.86 6.01
CA GLY A 86 -9.46 5.33 6.57
C GLY A 86 -8.42 5.06 5.49
N LEU A 87 -8.83 4.51 4.37
CA LEU A 87 -7.94 4.33 3.22
C LEU A 87 -7.51 5.68 2.64
N ASP A 88 -8.37 6.69 2.55
CA ASP A 88 -8.02 8.04 2.07
C ASP A 88 -6.96 8.72 2.93
N LEU A 89 -6.85 8.37 4.22
CA LEU A 89 -5.80 8.85 5.12
C LEU A 89 -4.40 8.23 4.87
N GLY A 90 -4.31 7.24 3.98
CA GLY A 90 -3.02 6.66 3.63
C GLY A 90 -2.75 5.27 4.20
N ALA A 91 -3.72 4.60 4.81
CA ALA A 91 -3.56 3.19 5.19
C ALA A 91 -3.30 2.31 3.96
N ASP A 92 -2.63 1.20 4.15
CA ASP A 92 -2.28 0.23 3.10
C ASP A 92 -3.27 -0.94 3.03
N ASP A 93 -3.99 -1.21 4.12
CA ASP A 93 -5.06 -2.20 4.17
C ASP A 93 -6.04 -1.87 5.31
N TYR A 94 -7.17 -2.55 5.29
CA TYR A 94 -8.24 -2.41 6.27
C TYR A 94 -8.86 -3.77 6.56
N LEU A 95 -8.90 -4.17 7.83
CA LEU A 95 -9.45 -5.44 8.28
C LEU A 95 -10.59 -5.21 9.29
N PRO A 96 -11.84 -5.55 8.94
CA PRO A 96 -12.97 -5.35 9.84
C PRO A 96 -12.94 -6.33 11.02
N LYS A 97 -13.30 -5.85 12.20
CA LYS A 97 -13.57 -6.68 13.39
C LYS A 97 -15.02 -7.24 13.30
N PRO A 98 -15.28 -8.53 13.63
CA PRO A 98 -14.31 -9.53 14.07
C PRO A 98 -13.53 -10.11 12.89
N PHE A 99 -12.23 -10.31 13.08
CA PHE A 99 -11.33 -10.90 12.09
C PHE A 99 -10.65 -12.18 12.60
N SER A 100 -10.18 -12.99 11.68
CA SER A 100 -9.33 -14.11 12.02
C SER A 100 -7.87 -13.65 12.19
N PRO A 101 -7.17 -13.98 13.30
CA PRO A 101 -5.74 -13.69 13.43
C PRO A 101 -4.91 -14.26 12.27
N LYS A 102 -5.34 -15.39 11.70
CA LYS A 102 -4.71 -15.98 10.51
C LYS A 102 -4.89 -15.11 9.26
N GLU A 103 -6.02 -14.43 9.12
CA GLU A 103 -6.25 -13.49 8.01
C GLU A 103 -5.33 -12.28 8.13
N LEU A 104 -5.20 -11.69 9.33
CA LEU A 104 -4.27 -10.60 9.58
C LEU A 104 -2.82 -11.01 9.28
N GLU A 105 -2.40 -12.20 9.75
CA GLU A 105 -1.07 -12.75 9.45
C GLU A 105 -0.80 -12.84 7.95
N ALA A 106 -1.75 -13.35 7.17
CA ALA A 106 -1.62 -13.48 5.72
C ALA A 106 -1.48 -12.11 5.02
N ARG A 107 -2.20 -11.08 5.49
CA ARG A 107 -2.11 -9.71 4.99
C ARG A 107 -0.76 -9.08 5.33
N ILE A 108 -0.29 -9.21 6.58
CA ILE A 108 1.04 -8.77 7.03
C ILE A 108 2.12 -9.42 6.17
N ALA A 109 2.09 -10.74 6.00
CA ALA A 109 3.05 -11.47 5.18
C ALA A 109 3.06 -10.99 3.73
N THR A 110 1.88 -10.69 3.15
CA THR A 110 1.76 -10.18 1.79
C THR A 110 2.40 -8.81 1.65
N ILE A 111 2.17 -7.90 2.59
CA ILE A 111 2.75 -6.56 2.59
C ILE A 111 4.27 -6.64 2.80
N LEU A 112 4.74 -7.33 3.85
CA LEU A 112 6.16 -7.41 4.19
C LEU A 112 7.00 -8.13 3.13
N ARG A 113 6.46 -9.18 2.48
CA ARG A 113 7.14 -9.83 1.34
C ARG A 113 7.45 -8.87 0.21
N ARG A 114 6.66 -7.84 0.01
CA ARG A 114 6.88 -6.80 -1.01
C ARG A 114 7.84 -5.73 -0.53
N VAL A 115 7.77 -5.37 0.77
CA VAL A 115 8.74 -4.47 1.41
C VAL A 115 10.15 -5.07 1.27
N GLY A 116 10.32 -6.35 1.61
CA GLY A 116 11.59 -7.06 1.53
C GLY A 116 12.15 -7.23 0.11
N ARG A 117 11.33 -7.20 -0.93
CA ARG A 117 11.82 -7.22 -2.33
C ARG A 117 12.48 -5.91 -2.76
N GLY A 118 12.24 -4.82 -2.05
CA GLY A 118 12.93 -3.54 -2.25
C GLY A 118 14.21 -3.37 -1.43
N SER A 119 14.47 -4.27 -0.47
CA SER A 119 15.60 -4.20 0.46
C SER A 119 16.33 -5.56 0.51
N ALA A 120 17.24 -5.77 -0.42
CA ALA A 120 18.29 -6.80 -0.47
C ALA A 120 17.89 -8.30 -0.44
N SER A 121 18.59 -9.06 -1.30
CA SER A 121 18.83 -10.51 -1.28
C SER A 121 17.63 -11.45 -1.52
N ALA A 122 17.08 -11.41 -2.73
CA ALA A 122 16.63 -12.63 -3.40
C ALA A 122 17.70 -13.02 -4.41
N GLU A 123 18.12 -14.31 -4.41
CA GLU A 123 19.02 -14.88 -5.41
C GLU A 123 18.66 -14.40 -6.83
N PRO A 124 19.66 -14.17 -7.72
CA PRO A 124 19.41 -13.61 -9.02
C PRO A 124 18.64 -14.60 -9.88
N ARG A 125 17.31 -14.49 -9.89
CA ARG A 125 16.57 -14.89 -11.07
C ARG A 125 16.93 -13.86 -12.13
N GLU A 126 17.54 -14.31 -13.20
CA GLU A 126 17.86 -13.51 -14.38
C GLU A 126 16.61 -12.74 -14.82
N VAL A 127 16.54 -11.48 -14.39
CA VAL A 127 15.61 -10.49 -14.92
C VAL A 127 16.32 -9.90 -16.13
N PRO A 128 15.68 -9.84 -17.31
CA PRO A 128 16.29 -9.23 -18.48
C PRO A 128 16.81 -7.84 -18.11
N SER A 129 18.01 -7.53 -18.52
CA SER A 129 18.77 -6.31 -18.24
C SER A 129 18.01 -5.03 -18.65
N GLY A 130 17.13 -4.55 -17.75
CA GLY A 130 16.53 -3.23 -17.82
C GLY A 130 16.90 -2.52 -16.52
N SER A 131 17.23 -1.26 -16.61
CA SER A 131 17.81 -0.41 -15.56
C SER A 131 16.96 -0.22 -14.29
N GLY A 132 15.86 -0.96 -14.10
CA GLY A 132 14.91 -0.77 -12.97
C GLY A 132 14.27 0.63 -12.91
N VAL A 133 14.53 1.45 -13.93
CA VAL A 133 14.00 2.81 -14.04
C VAL A 133 13.05 2.87 -15.24
N LEU A 134 11.78 3.16 -14.94
CA LEU A 134 10.76 3.40 -15.95
C LEU A 134 10.55 4.90 -16.12
N ARG A 135 10.42 5.37 -17.35
CA ARG A 135 10.04 6.76 -17.66
C ARG A 135 8.65 6.77 -18.27
N VAL A 136 7.74 7.53 -17.67
CA VAL A 136 6.35 7.62 -18.10
C VAL A 136 5.95 9.09 -18.12
N GLY A 137 5.92 9.68 -19.31
CA GLY A 137 5.78 11.13 -19.45
C GLY A 137 6.94 11.86 -18.73
N ASP A 138 6.58 12.73 -17.81
CA ASP A 138 7.50 13.50 -16.95
C ASP A 138 7.92 12.74 -15.68
N LEU A 139 7.36 11.54 -15.45
CA LEU A 139 7.67 10.73 -14.27
C LEU A 139 8.86 9.81 -14.49
N VAL A 140 9.71 9.73 -13.48
CA VAL A 140 10.78 8.74 -13.36
C VAL A 140 10.46 7.82 -12.20
N VAL A 141 10.27 6.53 -12.49
CA VAL A 141 9.92 5.50 -11.50
C VAL A 141 11.13 4.58 -11.33
N ASP A 142 11.80 4.67 -10.20
CA ASP A 142 12.88 3.74 -9.79
C ASP A 142 12.26 2.59 -9.00
N THR A 143 12.13 1.43 -9.65
CA THR A 143 11.53 0.24 -9.03
C THR A 143 12.45 -0.39 -7.98
N ASN A 144 13.77 -0.21 -8.09
CA ASN A 144 14.74 -0.74 -7.14
C ASN A 144 14.70 0.04 -5.82
N ARG A 145 14.62 1.38 -5.92
CA ARG A 145 14.55 2.26 -4.76
C ARG A 145 13.12 2.55 -4.30
N ARG A 146 12.11 2.09 -5.06
CA ARG A 146 10.69 2.39 -4.85
C ARG A 146 10.43 3.90 -4.74
N GLN A 147 10.98 4.65 -5.66
CA GLN A 147 10.88 6.10 -5.70
C GLN A 147 10.25 6.56 -7.01
N VAL A 148 9.43 7.59 -6.90
CA VAL A 148 8.87 8.30 -8.05
C VAL A 148 9.30 9.75 -7.94
N THR A 149 9.80 10.30 -9.04
CA THR A 149 10.16 11.71 -9.14
C THR A 149 9.53 12.34 -10.38
N ARG A 150 9.20 13.61 -10.26
CA ARG A 150 8.82 14.51 -11.36
C ARG A 150 9.72 15.73 -11.28
N ASP A 151 10.37 16.10 -12.37
CA ASP A 151 11.30 17.26 -12.42
C ASP A 151 12.33 17.25 -11.28
N SER A 152 12.82 16.05 -10.92
CA SER A 152 13.74 15.81 -9.80
C SER A 152 13.12 15.98 -8.39
N GLU A 153 11.85 16.36 -8.28
CA GLU A 153 11.13 16.37 -7.02
C GLU A 153 10.53 14.99 -6.71
N ARG A 154 10.69 14.55 -5.46
CA ARG A 154 10.18 13.25 -5.02
C ARG A 154 8.70 13.31 -4.73
N ILE A 155 7.93 12.40 -5.35
CA ILE A 155 6.52 12.20 -5.04
C ILE A 155 6.40 11.14 -3.94
N GLY A 156 5.81 11.50 -2.79
CA GLY A 156 5.60 10.61 -1.66
C GLY A 156 4.45 9.62 -1.92
N LEU A 157 4.78 8.39 -2.27
CA LEU A 157 3.80 7.30 -2.40
C LEU A 157 3.88 6.38 -1.18
N THR A 158 2.71 5.90 -0.72
CA THR A 158 2.66 4.82 0.25
C THR A 158 3.12 3.52 -0.40
N TYR A 159 3.32 2.50 0.42
CA TYR A 159 3.78 1.21 -0.06
C TYR A 159 2.82 0.61 -1.10
N THR A 160 1.52 0.62 -0.81
CA THR A 160 0.48 0.06 -1.69
C THR A 160 0.28 0.91 -2.95
N GLU A 161 0.37 2.23 -2.85
CA GLU A 161 0.31 3.12 -4.02
C GLU A 161 1.46 2.86 -5.00
N PHE A 162 2.69 2.69 -4.48
CA PHE A 162 3.83 2.34 -5.32
C PHE A 162 3.65 0.96 -5.97
N SER A 163 3.17 -0.04 -5.22
CA SER A 163 2.93 -1.39 -5.75
C SER A 163 1.85 -1.40 -6.83
N LEU A 164 0.81 -0.56 -6.68
CA LEU A 164 -0.22 -0.38 -7.71
C LEU A 164 0.36 0.26 -8.97
N LEU A 165 1.16 1.31 -8.82
CA LEU A 165 1.86 1.94 -9.92
C LEU A 165 2.72 0.92 -10.67
N GLU A 166 3.59 0.20 -9.96
CA GLU A 166 4.46 -0.82 -10.51
C GLU A 166 3.67 -1.90 -11.27
N LEU A 167 2.55 -2.37 -10.71
CA LEU A 167 1.68 -3.36 -11.34
C LEU A 167 1.12 -2.86 -12.68
N LEU A 168 0.58 -1.64 -12.71
CA LEU A 168 -0.03 -1.07 -13.90
C LEU A 168 1.00 -0.73 -14.99
N PHE A 169 2.21 -0.32 -14.59
CA PHE A 169 3.25 0.09 -15.52
C PHE A 169 4.23 -1.03 -15.92
N ARG A 170 4.07 -2.23 -15.38
CA ARG A 170 4.86 -3.41 -15.78
C ARG A 170 4.59 -3.81 -17.23
N GLU A 171 3.35 -3.71 -17.68
CA GLU A 171 2.90 -4.02 -19.04
C GLU A 171 2.05 -2.85 -19.57
N PRO A 172 2.68 -1.80 -20.13
CA PRO A 172 1.97 -0.61 -20.55
C PRO A 172 0.84 -0.89 -21.56
N GLY A 173 -0.34 -0.36 -21.28
CA GLY A 173 -1.54 -0.56 -22.09
C GLY A 173 -2.29 -1.87 -21.83
N ARG A 174 -1.75 -2.77 -21.01
CA ARG A 174 -2.51 -3.94 -20.56
C ARG A 174 -3.62 -3.49 -19.60
N VAL A 175 -4.81 -4.00 -19.82
CA VAL A 175 -5.92 -3.82 -18.89
C VAL A 175 -5.80 -4.83 -17.75
N VAL A 176 -5.63 -4.33 -16.52
CA VAL A 176 -5.57 -5.16 -15.33
C VAL A 176 -6.95 -5.14 -14.64
N PRO A 177 -7.67 -6.27 -14.57
CA PRO A 177 -8.96 -6.35 -13.89
C PRO A 177 -8.86 -5.99 -12.40
N ARG A 178 -9.91 -5.34 -11.86
CA ARG A 178 -9.96 -4.99 -10.42
C ARG A 178 -9.72 -6.18 -9.50
N ALA A 179 -10.27 -7.34 -9.84
CA ALA A 179 -10.08 -8.56 -9.06
C ALA A 179 -8.61 -9.00 -9.05
N GLU A 180 -7.92 -8.93 -10.19
CA GLU A 180 -6.50 -9.22 -10.31
C GLU A 180 -5.66 -8.22 -9.49
N ILE A 181 -5.99 -6.92 -9.55
CA ILE A 181 -5.33 -5.91 -8.72
C ILE A 181 -5.50 -6.22 -7.23
N LEU A 182 -6.72 -6.55 -6.80
CA LEU A 182 -7.02 -6.89 -5.41
C LEU A 182 -6.19 -8.10 -4.96
N GLU A 183 -6.20 -9.17 -5.75
CA GLU A 183 -5.48 -10.40 -5.42
C GLU A 183 -3.96 -10.18 -5.41
N GLN A 184 -3.44 -9.46 -6.39
CA GLN A 184 -2.01 -9.17 -6.44
C GLN A 184 -1.56 -8.24 -5.32
N LEU A 185 -2.34 -7.22 -4.94
CA LEU A 185 -1.94 -6.23 -3.94
C LEU A 185 -2.32 -6.60 -2.49
N TRP A 186 -3.36 -7.36 -2.27
CA TRP A 186 -3.80 -7.71 -0.90
C TRP A 186 -3.77 -9.21 -0.62
N GLY A 187 -3.56 -10.05 -1.65
CA GLY A 187 -3.38 -11.48 -1.49
C GLY A 187 -4.67 -12.27 -1.27
N TYR A 188 -5.82 -11.68 -1.56
CA TYR A 188 -7.12 -12.37 -1.48
C TYR A 188 -8.02 -12.03 -2.67
N PRO A 189 -8.82 -13.01 -3.15
CA PRO A 189 -9.81 -12.77 -4.18
C PRO A 189 -11.01 -11.98 -3.61
N PRO A 190 -11.75 -11.22 -4.44
CA PRO A 190 -12.92 -10.51 -4.01
C PRO A 190 -14.01 -11.51 -3.55
N ARG A 191 -14.53 -11.32 -2.35
CA ARG A 191 -15.68 -12.08 -1.81
C ARG A 191 -17.00 -11.39 -2.12
N ARG A 192 -16.98 -10.05 -2.26
CA ARG A 192 -18.12 -9.18 -2.56
C ARG A 192 -17.70 -8.12 -3.56
N ALA A 193 -18.66 -7.58 -4.31
CA ALA A 193 -18.40 -6.44 -5.21
C ALA A 193 -17.84 -5.21 -4.46
N ALA A 194 -18.21 -5.06 -3.18
CA ALA A 194 -17.70 -3.99 -2.33
C ALA A 194 -16.17 -4.06 -2.09
N ASP A 195 -15.57 -5.25 -2.14
CA ASP A 195 -14.14 -5.42 -1.95
C ASP A 195 -13.34 -4.76 -3.08
N LEU A 196 -13.92 -4.70 -4.27
CA LEU A 196 -13.29 -4.07 -5.43
C LEU A 196 -13.19 -2.54 -5.32
N ARG A 197 -14.03 -1.89 -4.47
CA ARG A 197 -13.96 -0.45 -4.23
C ARG A 197 -12.65 0.00 -3.58
N VAL A 198 -12.00 -0.89 -2.85
CA VAL A 198 -10.65 -0.63 -2.30
C VAL A 198 -9.69 -0.26 -3.43
N VAL A 199 -9.73 -0.99 -4.54
CA VAL A 199 -8.90 -0.69 -5.72
C VAL A 199 -9.19 0.70 -6.28
N ASP A 200 -10.49 1.06 -6.37
CA ASP A 200 -10.90 2.37 -6.92
C ASP A 200 -10.38 3.53 -6.04
N VAL A 201 -10.38 3.36 -4.70
CA VAL A 201 -9.81 4.35 -3.75
C VAL A 201 -8.32 4.55 -4.00
N TYR A 202 -7.55 3.46 -4.09
CA TYR A 202 -6.11 3.57 -4.33
C TYR A 202 -5.77 4.16 -5.70
N VAL A 203 -6.56 3.84 -6.72
CA VAL A 203 -6.40 4.49 -8.04
C VAL A 203 -6.70 5.98 -7.95
N ALA A 204 -7.76 6.38 -7.25
CA ALA A 204 -8.08 7.80 -7.06
C ALA A 204 -6.96 8.55 -6.33
N ARG A 205 -6.41 7.97 -5.26
CA ARG A 205 -5.27 8.54 -4.51
C ARG A 205 -4.02 8.65 -5.38
N LEU A 206 -3.70 7.58 -6.12
CA LEU A 206 -2.54 7.56 -6.99
C LEU A 206 -2.66 8.61 -8.09
N ARG A 207 -3.84 8.77 -8.69
CA ARG A 207 -4.14 9.85 -9.62
C ARG A 207 -3.97 11.23 -8.98
N GLY A 208 -4.47 11.43 -7.75
CA GLY A 208 -4.31 12.68 -7.02
C GLY A 208 -2.86 13.11 -6.82
N LYS A 209 -1.91 12.15 -6.83
CA LYS A 209 -0.48 12.41 -6.68
C LYS A 209 0.27 12.51 -8.02
N LEU A 210 -0.18 11.77 -9.03
CA LEU A 210 0.57 11.59 -10.28
C LEU A 210 -0.04 12.31 -11.48
N GLU A 211 -1.36 12.52 -11.53
CA GLU A 211 -2.00 13.16 -12.67
C GLU A 211 -2.01 14.69 -12.52
N PRO A 212 -1.80 15.45 -13.57
CA PRO A 212 -2.02 16.89 -13.56
C PRO A 212 -3.49 17.25 -13.27
N ASP A 213 -4.42 16.50 -13.87
CA ASP A 213 -5.85 16.56 -13.59
C ASP A 213 -6.39 15.16 -13.28
N PRO A 214 -6.64 14.82 -12.01
CA PRO A 214 -7.17 13.50 -11.62
C PRO A 214 -8.55 13.17 -12.21
N ARG A 215 -9.31 14.18 -12.68
CA ARG A 215 -10.62 13.99 -13.31
C ARG A 215 -10.51 13.62 -14.79
N ASN A 216 -9.42 14.04 -15.45
CA ASN A 216 -9.07 13.67 -16.82
C ASN A 216 -7.72 12.95 -16.85
N PRO A 217 -7.64 11.72 -16.31
CA PRO A 217 -6.39 11.02 -16.14
C PRO A 217 -5.79 10.61 -17.50
N GLU A 218 -4.48 10.85 -17.66
CA GLU A 218 -3.72 10.49 -18.85
C GLU A 218 -2.80 9.29 -18.59
N LEU A 219 -2.29 9.15 -17.37
CA LEU A 219 -1.33 8.10 -16.99
C LEU A 219 -2.02 6.80 -16.61
N ILE A 220 -3.10 6.88 -15.80
CA ILE A 220 -3.83 5.72 -15.30
C ILE A 220 -5.25 5.76 -15.83
N LEU A 221 -5.53 4.98 -16.85
CA LEU A 221 -6.79 4.98 -17.59
C LEU A 221 -7.82 4.03 -16.95
N THR A 222 -9.10 4.42 -16.97
CA THR A 222 -10.20 3.55 -16.55
C THR A 222 -10.77 2.80 -17.76
N VAL A 223 -10.77 1.47 -17.68
CA VAL A 223 -11.52 0.62 -18.61
C VAL A 223 -12.82 0.22 -17.93
N ARG A 224 -13.92 0.86 -18.36
CA ARG A 224 -15.25 0.70 -17.74
C ARG A 224 -15.66 -0.78 -17.72
N GLY A 225 -16.20 -1.21 -16.58
CA GLY A 225 -16.64 -2.59 -16.34
C GLY A 225 -15.52 -3.60 -16.11
N THR A 226 -14.25 -3.28 -16.39
CA THR A 226 -13.12 -4.22 -16.29
C THR A 226 -12.14 -3.82 -15.20
N GLY A 227 -11.40 -2.73 -15.38
CA GLY A 227 -10.30 -2.38 -14.47
C GLY A 227 -9.56 -1.13 -14.91
N TYR A 228 -8.25 -1.19 -14.81
CA TYR A 228 -7.36 -0.06 -15.09
C TYR A 228 -6.20 -0.48 -15.99
N ALA A 229 -5.66 0.49 -16.71
CA ALA A 229 -4.47 0.31 -17.54
C ALA A 229 -3.59 1.56 -17.41
N SER A 230 -2.28 1.39 -17.54
CA SER A 230 -1.41 2.54 -17.78
C SER A 230 -1.53 3.01 -19.22
N GLN A 231 -1.23 4.28 -19.46
CA GLN A 231 -1.03 4.80 -20.80
C GLN A 231 0.01 3.94 -21.53
N ARG A 232 -0.20 3.67 -22.83
CA ARG A 232 0.83 3.06 -23.67
C ARG A 232 2.01 4.03 -23.76
N MET A 233 3.20 3.56 -23.41
CA MET A 233 4.40 4.34 -23.66
C MET A 233 4.48 4.56 -25.19
N ALA A 234 4.55 5.82 -25.61
CA ALA A 234 5.00 6.11 -26.95
C ALA A 234 6.40 5.47 -27.07
N GLU A 235 6.62 4.65 -28.09
CA GLU A 235 7.92 4.06 -28.35
C GLU A 235 8.94 5.20 -28.32
N ALA A 236 9.85 5.15 -27.34
CA ALA A 236 11.00 6.04 -27.35
C ALA A 236 11.70 5.78 -28.67
N SER A 237 11.57 6.71 -29.60
CA SER A 237 12.30 6.70 -30.85
C SER A 237 13.75 6.32 -30.56
N LEU A 238 14.14 5.13 -30.96
CA LEU A 238 15.51 4.76 -31.21
C LEU A 238 15.99 5.65 -32.38
N ALA A 239 16.20 6.94 -32.06
CA ALA A 239 16.92 7.81 -32.97
C ALA A 239 18.34 7.27 -33.05
N ALA A 240 18.55 6.56 -34.12
CA ALA A 240 19.84 6.21 -34.67
C ALA A 240 20.80 7.40 -34.55
N ASN A 241 21.90 7.19 -33.87
CA ASN A 241 23.15 7.85 -34.24
C ASN A 241 23.78 7.00 -35.33
N GLY A 242 23.64 7.51 -36.57
CA GLY A 242 24.52 7.16 -37.66
C GLY A 242 25.86 7.90 -37.52
#